data_27aa485049b010f874d59eed7a9e5e62
#
_entry.id   27aa485049b010f874d59eed7a9e5e62
#
_cell.length_a   1.000
_cell.length_b   1.000
_cell.length_c   1.000
_cell.angle_alpha   90.00
_cell.angle_beta   90.00
_cell.angle_gamma   90.00
#
_symmetry.space_group_name_H-M   'P 1'
#
loop_
_entity.id
_entity.type
_entity.pdbx_description
1 polymer ?
#
loop_
_entity_poly.entity_id
_entity_poly.type
_entity_poly.pdbx_seq_one_letter_code
_entity_poly.pdbx_strand_id
1 'polypeptide(L)'
;MTDTDTPTDAEVETHEPDRSIEAAHEVATAVRDNVESVMIGQRETLEHTLTAILAGGHVLLEDVPGVGKTMLARAIAGSVDGGFKRVQFTPDLLPSDVTGVNVFDRSTQEFEFRPGPVFANVVLGDEINRAPPKTQSALLEAMEEGQVTVDGETHALPDPFTVVATQNTVEGDRAYDLPLAELDRFTKTLSLGYPDQSQESDLLARVSGRHPIEDLTPVASLADLRAARQTTADLTASAEIRDYVSRLAGYTRETAQLGVSPRGSITLLRAARARALLEGRSYVVPDDVQTEARVVLPHRIRTGTAGTGEDVVSDALASVDVE
;
A
#
# COMPACT_ATOMS: atom_id res chain seq x y z
N MET A 1 48.24 -15.48 50.96
CA MET A 1 47.20 -14.50 50.74
C MET A 1 46.99 -14.40 49.21
N THR A 2 46.14 -15.19 48.74
CA THR A 2 45.81 -15.32 47.30
C THR A 2 44.39 -14.77 47.10
N ASP A 3 44.30 -13.58 46.54
CA ASP A 3 43.03 -12.99 46.08
C ASP A 3 42.60 -13.71 44.80
N THR A 4 41.47 -14.35 44.89
CA THR A 4 40.77 -14.96 43.76
C THR A 4 39.75 -13.94 43.27
N ASP A 5 40.08 -13.26 42.18
CA ASP A 5 39.11 -12.46 41.40
C ASP A 5 38.13 -13.40 40.67
N THR A 6 36.88 -13.33 41.06
CA THR A 6 35.77 -13.99 40.38
C THR A 6 35.29 -13.08 39.25
N PRO A 7 35.18 -13.55 38.00
CA PRO A 7 34.60 -12.74 36.95
C PRO A 7 33.07 -12.61 37.14
N THR A 8 32.61 -11.38 37.17
CA THR A 8 31.21 -10.98 37.20
C THR A 8 30.53 -11.46 35.92
N ASP A 9 29.48 -12.25 36.09
CA ASP A 9 28.54 -12.61 35.00
C ASP A 9 27.99 -11.34 34.35
N ALA A 10 28.38 -11.09 33.11
CA ALA A 10 27.75 -10.11 32.28
C ALA A 10 26.35 -10.67 31.90
N GLU A 11 25.32 -10.11 32.49
CA GLU A 11 23.95 -10.33 32.06
C GLU A 11 23.85 -9.96 30.58
N VAL A 12 23.60 -10.97 29.74
CA VAL A 12 23.23 -10.80 28.35
C VAL A 12 21.82 -10.17 28.34
N GLU A 13 21.75 -8.88 28.15
CA GLU A 13 20.50 -8.19 27.85
C GLU A 13 19.88 -8.83 26.60
N THR A 14 18.90 -9.70 26.80
CA THR A 14 18.07 -10.21 25.74
C THR A 14 17.21 -9.06 25.22
N HIS A 15 17.50 -8.61 24.04
CA HIS A 15 16.85 -7.49 23.36
C HIS A 15 15.33 -7.68 23.24
N GLU A 16 14.56 -6.73 23.79
CA GLU A 16 13.11 -6.54 23.57
C GLU A 16 12.64 -6.36 22.09
N PRO A 17 13.52 -6.11 21.08
CA PRO A 17 13.10 -6.02 19.66
C PRO A 17 12.39 -7.25 19.11
N ASP A 18 12.66 -8.42 19.65
CA ASP A 18 12.16 -9.69 19.11
C ASP A 18 10.64 -9.85 19.30
N ARG A 19 10.10 -9.40 20.43
CA ARG A 19 8.66 -9.49 20.72
C ARG A 19 7.79 -8.55 19.89
N SER A 20 8.29 -7.37 19.54
CA SER A 20 7.54 -6.40 18.72
C SER A 20 7.45 -6.86 17.26
N ILE A 21 8.48 -7.52 16.75
CA ILE A 21 8.52 -8.08 15.40
C ILE A 21 7.58 -9.28 15.30
N GLU A 22 7.64 -10.20 16.29
CA GLU A 22 6.74 -11.35 16.35
C GLU A 22 5.26 -10.91 16.38
N ALA A 23 4.91 -9.97 17.26
CA ALA A 23 3.54 -9.43 17.34
C ALA A 23 3.11 -8.74 16.03
N ALA A 24 3.98 -7.96 15.39
CA ALA A 24 3.67 -7.29 14.13
C ALA A 24 3.54 -8.29 12.97
N HIS A 25 4.36 -9.35 12.95
CA HIS A 25 4.26 -10.45 12.00
C HIS A 25 2.96 -11.25 12.19
N GLU A 26 2.56 -11.53 13.43
CA GLU A 26 1.28 -12.19 13.74
C GLU A 26 0.09 -11.38 13.22
N VAL A 27 0.08 -10.06 13.44
CA VAL A 27 -0.95 -9.15 12.92
C VAL A 27 -1.03 -9.21 11.39
N ALA A 28 0.12 -9.09 10.71
CA ALA A 28 0.19 -9.14 9.26
C ALA A 28 -0.30 -10.49 8.70
N THR A 29 0.10 -11.59 9.35
CA THR A 29 -0.31 -12.95 8.98
C THR A 29 -1.80 -13.17 9.24
N ALA A 30 -2.33 -12.74 10.38
CA ALA A 30 -3.75 -12.85 10.68
C ALA A 30 -4.62 -12.12 9.66
N VAL A 31 -4.23 -10.89 9.27
CA VAL A 31 -4.94 -10.12 8.24
C VAL A 31 -4.85 -10.83 6.88
N ARG A 32 -3.67 -11.32 6.49
CA ARG A 32 -3.50 -12.10 5.25
C ARG A 32 -4.41 -13.31 5.21
N ASP A 33 -4.36 -14.15 6.22
CA ASP A 33 -5.11 -15.41 6.29
C ASP A 33 -6.63 -15.14 6.31
N ASN A 34 -7.07 -14.07 6.97
CA ASN A 34 -8.46 -13.64 6.99
C ASN A 34 -8.95 -13.22 5.59
N VAL A 35 -8.14 -12.45 4.84
CA VAL A 35 -8.47 -12.06 3.46
C VAL A 35 -8.45 -13.29 2.54
N GLU A 36 -7.48 -14.20 2.66
CA GLU A 36 -7.41 -15.44 1.89
C GLU A 36 -8.64 -16.35 2.11
N SER A 37 -9.28 -16.25 3.28
CA SER A 37 -10.50 -17.01 3.55
C SER A 37 -11.66 -16.66 2.61
N VAL A 38 -11.67 -15.44 2.06
CA VAL A 38 -12.74 -14.91 1.19
C VAL A 38 -12.28 -14.65 -0.24
N MET A 39 -10.97 -14.61 -0.50
CA MET A 39 -10.38 -14.45 -1.83
C MET A 39 -9.66 -15.71 -2.26
N ILE A 40 -9.77 -16.06 -3.56
CA ILE A 40 -9.15 -17.27 -4.12
C ILE A 40 -8.07 -16.82 -5.11
N GLY A 41 -6.88 -17.45 -4.98
CA GLY A 41 -5.84 -17.37 -6.00
C GLY A 41 -5.08 -16.02 -6.08
N GLN A 42 -5.27 -15.12 -5.13
CA GLN A 42 -4.72 -13.76 -5.19
C GLN A 42 -3.63 -13.51 -4.11
N ARG A 43 -2.94 -14.57 -3.67
CA ARG A 43 -1.99 -14.50 -2.56
C ARG A 43 -0.87 -13.48 -2.81
N GLU A 44 -0.25 -13.50 -3.97
CA GLU A 44 0.85 -12.60 -4.30
C GLU A 44 0.41 -11.12 -4.29
N THR A 45 -0.72 -10.81 -4.94
CA THR A 45 -1.28 -9.45 -4.96
C THR A 45 -1.71 -9.01 -3.57
N LEU A 46 -2.24 -9.92 -2.74
CA LEU A 46 -2.58 -9.65 -1.35
C LEU A 46 -1.33 -9.33 -0.53
N GLU A 47 -0.27 -10.12 -0.61
CA GLU A 47 0.98 -9.88 0.10
C GLU A 47 1.61 -8.54 -0.30
N HIS A 48 1.62 -8.22 -1.60
CA HIS A 48 2.06 -6.90 -2.06
C HIS A 48 1.17 -5.76 -1.57
N THR A 49 -0.13 -5.97 -1.45
CA THR A 49 -1.04 -4.97 -0.88
C THR A 49 -0.77 -4.78 0.61
N LEU A 50 -0.58 -5.86 1.37
CA LEU A 50 -0.27 -5.81 2.80
C LEU A 50 1.08 -5.14 3.06
N THR A 51 2.11 -5.46 2.27
CA THR A 51 3.42 -4.79 2.42
C THR A 51 3.34 -3.30 2.09
N ALA A 52 2.48 -2.86 1.15
CA ALA A 52 2.22 -1.44 0.93
C ALA A 52 1.53 -0.78 2.13
N ILE A 53 0.53 -1.44 2.74
CA ILE A 53 -0.17 -0.97 3.93
C ILE A 53 0.77 -0.87 5.14
N LEU A 54 1.59 -1.88 5.39
CA LEU A 54 2.59 -1.90 6.46
C LEU A 54 3.67 -0.84 6.27
N ALA A 55 4.05 -0.55 5.02
CA ALA A 55 4.94 0.56 4.66
C ALA A 55 4.31 1.96 4.83
N GLY A 56 3.04 2.04 5.26
CA GLY A 56 2.30 3.29 5.40
C GLY A 56 1.88 3.92 4.08
N GLY A 57 1.74 3.12 3.03
CA GLY A 57 1.47 3.59 1.68
C GLY A 57 0.09 3.24 1.12
N HIS A 58 -0.05 3.43 -0.19
CA HIS A 58 -1.28 3.32 -0.97
C HIS A 58 -1.07 2.42 -2.17
N VAL A 59 -2.13 1.83 -2.70
CA VAL A 59 -2.07 0.86 -3.82
C VAL A 59 -2.99 1.29 -4.95
N LEU A 60 -2.49 1.18 -6.18
CA LEU A 60 -3.29 1.28 -7.39
C LEU A 60 -3.48 -0.13 -7.97
N LEU A 61 -4.71 -0.54 -8.19
CA LEU A 61 -5.07 -1.80 -8.85
C LEU A 61 -5.47 -1.51 -10.30
N GLU A 62 -4.62 -1.88 -11.24
CA GLU A 62 -4.85 -1.73 -12.67
C GLU A 62 -5.29 -3.05 -13.27
N ASP A 63 -6.54 -3.12 -13.76
CA ASP A 63 -7.03 -4.36 -14.32
C ASP A 63 -8.33 -4.16 -15.09
N VAL A 64 -8.75 -5.21 -15.78
CA VAL A 64 -10.09 -5.28 -16.41
C VAL A 64 -11.21 -5.27 -15.36
N PRO A 65 -12.43 -4.86 -15.72
CA PRO A 65 -13.57 -4.95 -14.82
C PRO A 65 -13.87 -6.39 -14.37
N GLY A 66 -14.35 -6.57 -13.14
CA GLY A 66 -14.90 -7.86 -12.67
C GLY A 66 -13.89 -8.84 -12.05
N VAL A 67 -12.60 -8.55 -12.01
CA VAL A 67 -11.57 -9.47 -11.45
C VAL A 67 -11.48 -9.50 -9.92
N GLY A 68 -12.28 -8.67 -9.20
CA GLY A 68 -12.31 -8.71 -7.73
C GLY A 68 -11.60 -7.56 -7.02
N LYS A 69 -11.21 -6.48 -7.72
CA LYS A 69 -10.53 -5.29 -7.12
C LYS A 69 -11.27 -4.74 -5.89
N THR A 70 -12.57 -4.51 -6.03
CA THR A 70 -13.43 -4.02 -4.93
C THR A 70 -13.51 -5.03 -3.78
N MET A 71 -13.48 -6.33 -4.09
CA MET A 71 -13.52 -7.40 -3.11
C MET A 71 -12.25 -7.40 -2.25
N LEU A 72 -11.07 -7.30 -2.87
CA LEU A 72 -9.79 -7.23 -2.17
C LEU A 72 -9.77 -6.05 -1.18
N ALA A 73 -10.14 -4.85 -1.63
CA ALA A 73 -10.18 -3.67 -0.77
C ALA A 73 -11.16 -3.82 0.41
N ARG A 74 -12.35 -4.41 0.17
CA ARG A 74 -13.34 -4.68 1.22
C ARG A 74 -12.88 -5.75 2.19
N ALA A 75 -12.22 -6.79 1.72
CA ALA A 75 -11.71 -7.87 2.56
C ALA A 75 -10.58 -7.37 3.48
N ILE A 76 -9.66 -6.55 2.97
CA ILE A 76 -8.62 -5.91 3.77
C ILE A 76 -9.24 -4.99 4.84
N ALA A 77 -10.17 -4.13 4.44
CA ALA A 77 -10.84 -3.22 5.37
C ALA A 77 -11.66 -3.96 6.43
N GLY A 78 -12.33 -5.06 6.05
CA GLY A 78 -13.09 -5.91 6.97
C GLY A 78 -12.22 -6.75 7.91
N SER A 79 -10.92 -6.90 7.60
CA SER A 79 -9.96 -7.63 8.44
C SER A 79 -9.38 -6.78 9.56
N VAL A 80 -9.56 -5.45 9.50
CA VAL A 80 -9.10 -4.50 10.53
C VAL A 80 -10.33 -3.77 11.09
N ASP A 81 -10.38 -3.58 12.42
CA ASP A 81 -11.47 -2.83 13.08
C ASP A 81 -11.29 -1.32 12.85
N GLY A 82 -11.58 -0.88 11.64
CA GLY A 82 -11.40 0.49 11.17
C GLY A 82 -12.49 0.97 10.22
N GLY A 83 -12.55 2.29 10.03
CA GLY A 83 -13.48 2.92 9.09
C GLY A 83 -13.18 2.55 7.64
N PHE A 84 -14.20 2.11 6.90
CA PHE A 84 -14.13 1.88 5.45
C PHE A 84 -15.10 2.80 4.70
N LYS A 85 -14.63 3.40 3.62
CA LYS A 85 -15.48 4.15 2.67
C LYS A 85 -15.11 3.80 1.23
N ARG A 86 -16.12 3.72 0.38
CA ARG A 86 -15.97 3.59 -1.07
C ARG A 86 -16.37 4.89 -1.74
N VAL A 87 -15.54 5.38 -2.63
CA VAL A 87 -15.81 6.51 -3.52
C VAL A 87 -15.80 5.98 -4.96
N GLN A 88 -16.94 6.03 -5.64
CA GLN A 88 -17.02 5.73 -7.06
C GLN A 88 -16.70 7.01 -7.83
N PHE A 89 -15.60 7.01 -8.56
CA PHE A 89 -15.20 8.15 -9.36
C PHE A 89 -16.03 8.21 -10.65
N THR A 90 -16.70 9.34 -10.86
CA THR A 90 -17.55 9.62 -12.02
C THR A 90 -17.18 10.97 -12.62
N PRO A 91 -17.53 11.25 -13.91
CA PRO A 91 -17.17 12.51 -14.56
C PRO A 91 -17.74 13.77 -13.87
N ASP A 92 -18.78 13.63 -13.09
CA ASP A 92 -19.46 14.71 -12.37
C ASP A 92 -19.06 14.83 -10.89
N LEU A 93 -18.20 13.91 -10.37
CA LEU A 93 -17.74 13.94 -8.98
C LEU A 93 -16.89 15.19 -8.72
N LEU A 94 -17.22 15.91 -7.66
CA LEU A 94 -16.49 17.10 -7.23
C LEU A 94 -15.43 16.77 -6.16
N PRO A 95 -14.37 17.58 -6.02
CA PRO A 95 -13.39 17.43 -4.92
C PRO A 95 -14.04 17.40 -3.55
N SER A 96 -15.05 18.23 -3.32
CA SER A 96 -15.81 18.30 -2.06
C SER A 96 -16.59 17.02 -1.72
N ASP A 97 -16.94 16.22 -2.72
CA ASP A 97 -17.60 14.92 -2.50
C ASP A 97 -16.62 13.89 -1.92
N VAL A 98 -15.32 14.13 -2.06
CA VAL A 98 -14.23 13.31 -1.53
C VAL A 98 -13.76 13.84 -0.18
N THR A 99 -13.48 15.14 -0.08
CA THR A 99 -12.85 15.78 1.09
C THR A 99 -13.85 16.24 2.15
N GLY A 100 -15.11 16.49 1.78
CA GLY A 100 -16.10 17.09 2.66
C GLY A 100 -16.30 18.58 2.40
N VAL A 101 -17.25 19.16 3.12
CA VAL A 101 -17.74 20.53 2.93
C VAL A 101 -18.07 21.19 4.26
N ASN A 102 -17.98 22.51 4.32
CA ASN A 102 -18.59 23.29 5.39
C ASN A 102 -20.06 23.56 5.06
N VAL A 103 -20.96 23.19 5.97
CA VAL A 103 -22.41 23.38 5.87
C VAL A 103 -22.84 24.42 6.88
N PHE A 104 -23.56 25.46 6.42
CA PHE A 104 -24.08 26.46 7.31
C PHE A 104 -25.28 25.93 8.12
N ASP A 105 -25.11 25.88 9.44
CA ASP A 105 -26.19 25.54 10.37
C ASP A 105 -26.98 26.81 10.72
N ARG A 106 -28.26 26.84 10.31
CA ARG A 106 -29.16 27.96 10.57
C ARG A 106 -29.52 28.13 12.06
N SER A 107 -29.42 27.08 12.84
CA SER A 107 -29.77 27.11 14.27
C SER A 107 -28.67 27.74 15.11
N THR A 108 -27.42 27.46 14.80
CA THR A 108 -26.24 28.02 15.49
C THR A 108 -25.68 29.26 14.78
N GLN A 109 -26.06 29.49 13.52
CA GLN A 109 -25.51 30.52 12.62
C GLN A 109 -24.01 30.37 12.38
N GLU A 110 -23.50 29.15 12.44
CA GLU A 110 -22.10 28.78 12.24
C GLU A 110 -21.94 27.81 11.08
N PHE A 111 -20.73 27.73 10.53
CA PHE A 111 -20.38 26.69 9.57
C PHE A 111 -19.88 25.47 10.33
N GLU A 112 -20.43 24.30 9.99
CA GLU A 112 -20.02 23.00 10.53
C GLU A 112 -19.34 22.20 9.43
N PHE A 113 -18.12 21.72 9.69
CA PHE A 113 -17.43 20.83 8.76
C PHE A 113 -18.08 19.44 8.76
N ARG A 114 -18.50 19.02 7.57
CA ARG A 114 -18.97 17.64 7.33
C ARG A 114 -17.89 16.86 6.59
N PRO A 115 -17.21 15.91 7.28
CA PRO A 115 -16.14 15.15 6.69
C PRO A 115 -16.65 14.28 5.53
N GLY A 116 -15.88 14.28 4.44
CA GLY A 116 -16.11 13.42 3.29
C GLY A 116 -15.62 11.99 3.49
N PRO A 117 -15.78 11.14 2.48
CA PRO A 117 -15.36 9.73 2.52
C PRO A 117 -13.88 9.51 2.82
N VAL A 118 -13.02 10.49 2.54
CA VAL A 118 -11.58 10.40 2.79
C VAL A 118 -11.25 10.28 4.28
N PHE A 119 -12.19 10.65 5.17
CA PHE A 119 -12.03 10.51 6.62
C PHE A 119 -12.36 9.08 7.11
N ALA A 120 -11.80 8.09 6.42
CA ALA A 120 -11.84 6.69 6.83
C ALA A 120 -10.42 6.10 6.84
N ASN A 121 -10.20 5.02 7.58
CA ASN A 121 -8.89 4.37 7.66
C ASN A 121 -8.51 3.68 6.34
N VAL A 122 -9.49 3.08 5.67
CA VAL A 122 -9.34 2.47 4.34
C VAL A 122 -10.34 3.10 3.39
N VAL A 123 -9.83 3.72 2.34
CA VAL A 123 -10.64 4.34 1.29
C VAL A 123 -10.44 3.57 -0.01
N LEU A 124 -11.53 3.05 -0.57
CA LEU A 124 -11.54 2.51 -1.92
C LEU A 124 -11.92 3.62 -2.90
N GLY A 125 -10.96 4.08 -3.71
CA GLY A 125 -11.21 4.98 -4.83
C GLY A 125 -11.46 4.18 -6.10
N ASP A 126 -12.73 3.91 -6.42
CA ASP A 126 -13.07 3.02 -7.53
C ASP A 126 -13.15 3.79 -8.85
N GLU A 127 -12.44 3.31 -9.88
CA GLU A 127 -12.33 3.90 -11.22
C GLU A 127 -11.81 5.36 -11.21
N ILE A 128 -10.68 5.59 -10.52
CA ILE A 128 -10.13 6.95 -10.28
C ILE A 128 -9.93 7.75 -11.58
N ASN A 129 -9.63 7.08 -12.70
CA ASN A 129 -9.40 7.68 -14.01
C ASN A 129 -10.67 8.13 -14.75
N ARG A 130 -11.86 8.00 -14.13
CA ARG A 130 -13.12 8.51 -14.69
C ARG A 130 -13.47 9.92 -14.23
N ALA A 131 -12.97 10.36 -13.09
CA ALA A 131 -13.25 11.72 -12.58
C ALA A 131 -12.28 12.75 -13.16
N PRO A 132 -12.66 14.04 -13.17
CA PRO A 132 -11.79 15.11 -13.60
C PRO A 132 -10.50 15.22 -12.78
N PRO A 133 -9.40 15.72 -13.36
CA PRO A 133 -8.10 15.83 -12.66
C PRO A 133 -8.14 16.54 -11.31
N LYS A 134 -9.00 17.56 -11.16
CA LYS A 134 -9.15 18.27 -9.87
C LYS A 134 -9.68 17.35 -8.76
N THR A 135 -10.59 16.45 -9.09
CA THR A 135 -11.17 15.49 -8.12
C THR A 135 -10.17 14.39 -7.81
N GLN A 136 -9.43 13.91 -8.82
CA GLN A 136 -8.31 12.99 -8.60
C GLN A 136 -7.27 13.61 -7.65
N SER A 137 -6.84 14.85 -7.93
CA SER A 137 -5.84 15.57 -7.14
C SER A 137 -6.25 15.73 -5.67
N ALA A 138 -7.54 15.89 -5.36
CA ALA A 138 -8.01 16.00 -3.97
C ALA A 138 -7.75 14.71 -3.17
N LEU A 139 -7.98 13.53 -3.75
CA LEU A 139 -7.63 12.26 -3.11
C LEU A 139 -6.10 12.09 -3.01
N LEU A 140 -5.37 12.42 -4.07
CA LEU A 140 -3.93 12.25 -4.15
C LEU A 140 -3.17 13.19 -3.19
N GLU A 141 -3.70 14.41 -2.96
CA GLU A 141 -3.17 15.33 -1.94
C GLU A 141 -3.38 14.77 -0.52
N ALA A 142 -4.58 14.26 -0.26
CA ALA A 142 -4.90 13.61 1.01
C ALA A 142 -3.97 12.40 1.31
N MET A 143 -3.60 11.64 0.26
CA MET A 143 -2.65 10.52 0.38
C MET A 143 -1.23 10.98 0.76
N GLU A 144 -0.79 12.11 0.24
CA GLU A 144 0.57 12.60 0.46
C GLU A 144 0.73 13.31 1.81
N GLU A 145 -0.24 14.17 2.14
CA GLU A 145 -0.16 15.06 3.28
C GLU A 145 -0.78 14.46 4.57
N GLY A 146 -1.58 13.38 4.45
CA GLY A 146 -2.33 12.82 5.58
C GLY A 146 -3.36 13.80 6.17
N GLN A 147 -3.74 14.81 5.40
CA GLN A 147 -4.68 15.87 5.78
C GLN A 147 -5.39 16.42 4.55
N VAL A 148 -6.47 17.15 4.77
CA VAL A 148 -7.17 17.93 3.73
C VAL A 148 -7.41 19.36 4.21
N THR A 149 -7.40 20.31 3.27
CA THR A 149 -7.72 21.71 3.56
C THR A 149 -9.04 22.08 2.91
N VAL A 150 -10.03 22.48 3.70
CA VAL A 150 -11.36 22.91 3.26
C VAL A 150 -11.61 24.32 3.76
N ASP A 151 -11.89 25.24 2.84
CA ASP A 151 -12.16 26.67 3.15
C ASP A 151 -11.10 27.35 4.04
N GLY A 152 -9.83 26.91 3.92
CA GLY A 152 -8.69 27.46 4.67
C GLY A 152 -8.44 26.79 6.03
N GLU A 153 -9.25 25.84 6.44
CA GLU A 153 -9.04 25.01 7.63
C GLU A 153 -8.45 23.64 7.25
N THR A 154 -7.43 23.22 7.97
CA THR A 154 -6.76 21.93 7.75
C THR A 154 -7.27 20.87 8.74
N HIS A 155 -7.73 19.76 8.20
CA HIS A 155 -8.28 18.62 8.95
C HIS A 155 -7.38 17.41 8.76
N ALA A 156 -6.84 16.87 9.85
CA ALA A 156 -6.03 15.63 9.82
C ALA A 156 -6.89 14.42 9.49
N LEU A 157 -6.35 13.53 8.67
CA LEU A 157 -6.99 12.25 8.35
C LEU A 157 -6.79 11.23 9.48
N PRO A 158 -7.62 10.18 9.54
CA PRO A 158 -7.42 9.09 10.49
C PRO A 158 -6.05 8.41 10.30
N ASP A 159 -5.43 8.00 11.41
CA ASP A 159 -4.23 7.17 11.38
C ASP A 159 -4.55 5.77 11.96
N PRO A 160 -4.24 4.67 11.26
CA PRO A 160 -3.65 4.59 9.92
C PRO A 160 -4.63 4.99 8.81
N PHE A 161 -4.09 5.57 7.73
CA PHE A 161 -4.82 5.92 6.52
C PHE A 161 -4.23 5.18 5.32
N THR A 162 -5.08 4.56 4.51
CA THR A 162 -4.66 3.87 3.29
C THR A 162 -5.72 4.01 2.20
N VAL A 163 -5.27 4.32 1.00
CA VAL A 163 -6.10 4.32 -0.20
C VAL A 163 -5.77 3.09 -1.03
N VAL A 164 -6.80 2.36 -1.44
CA VAL A 164 -6.75 1.38 -2.52
C VAL A 164 -7.54 1.98 -3.67
N ALA A 165 -6.84 2.46 -4.68
CA ALA A 165 -7.49 2.99 -5.89
C ALA A 165 -7.60 1.90 -6.95
N THR A 166 -8.62 1.98 -7.80
CA THR A 166 -8.75 1.11 -8.96
C THR A 166 -8.75 1.92 -10.24
N GLN A 167 -8.19 1.34 -11.29
CA GLN A 167 -8.20 1.89 -12.64
C GLN A 167 -8.56 0.77 -13.62
N ASN A 168 -9.42 1.07 -14.58
CA ASN A 168 -9.71 0.14 -15.67
C ASN A 168 -8.71 0.33 -16.79
N THR A 169 -8.17 -0.80 -17.30
CA THR A 169 -7.19 -0.80 -18.40
C THR A 169 -7.84 -0.86 -19.78
N VAL A 170 -9.15 -1.11 -19.87
CA VAL A 170 -9.87 -1.22 -21.14
C VAL A 170 -10.00 0.15 -21.81
N GLU A 171 -9.58 0.24 -23.07
CA GLU A 171 -9.77 1.42 -23.91
C GLU A 171 -11.26 1.74 -24.06
N GLY A 172 -11.63 3.01 -23.82
CA GLY A 172 -13.01 3.49 -23.89
C GLY A 172 -13.62 3.86 -22.53
N ASP A 173 -13.17 3.27 -21.44
CA ASP A 173 -13.59 3.63 -20.08
C ASP A 173 -12.66 4.66 -19.41
N ARG A 174 -11.52 4.99 -20.05
CA ARG A 174 -10.57 5.99 -19.57
C ARG A 174 -10.98 7.38 -20.04
N ALA A 175 -11.45 8.22 -19.12
CA ALA A 175 -11.70 9.63 -19.43
C ALA A 175 -10.45 10.50 -19.22
N TYR A 176 -9.62 10.16 -18.21
CA TYR A 176 -8.44 10.91 -17.83
C TYR A 176 -7.35 9.94 -17.33
N ASP A 177 -6.17 9.97 -17.97
CA ASP A 177 -5.01 9.22 -17.48
C ASP A 177 -4.36 9.95 -16.29
N LEU A 178 -3.86 9.19 -15.31
CA LEU A 178 -3.06 9.72 -14.22
C LEU A 178 -1.67 10.11 -14.74
N PRO A 179 -1.22 11.37 -14.55
CA PRO A 179 0.15 11.76 -14.84
C PRO A 179 1.16 10.96 -13.99
N LEU A 180 2.37 10.77 -14.50
CA LEU A 180 3.43 10.03 -13.81
C LEU A 180 3.72 10.58 -12.40
N ALA A 181 3.66 11.91 -12.22
CA ALA A 181 3.84 12.54 -10.92
C ALA A 181 2.75 12.20 -9.90
N GLU A 182 1.56 11.84 -10.36
CA GLU A 182 0.45 11.39 -9.54
C GLU A 182 0.54 9.88 -9.26
N LEU A 183 0.98 9.09 -10.25
CA LEU A 183 1.28 7.66 -10.07
C LEU A 183 2.39 7.43 -9.02
N ASP A 184 3.39 8.31 -8.94
CA ASP A 184 4.49 8.22 -7.94
C ASP A 184 4.00 8.28 -6.47
N ARG A 185 2.76 8.74 -6.23
CA ARG A 185 2.14 8.77 -4.88
C ARG A 185 1.66 7.40 -4.42
N PHE A 186 1.37 6.49 -5.36
CA PHE A 186 1.06 5.11 -5.02
C PHE A 186 2.35 4.35 -4.71
N THR A 187 2.35 3.58 -3.64
CA THR A 187 3.48 2.72 -3.28
C THR A 187 3.69 1.64 -4.33
N LYS A 188 2.60 1.06 -4.79
CA LYS A 188 2.59 -0.03 -5.77
C LYS A 188 1.46 0.12 -6.77
N THR A 189 1.74 -0.30 -8.00
CA THR A 189 0.73 -0.62 -9.00
C THR A 189 0.68 -2.13 -9.17
N LEU A 190 -0.50 -2.73 -9.00
CA LEU A 190 -0.70 -4.17 -8.98
C LEU A 190 -1.84 -4.55 -9.92
N SER A 191 -1.79 -5.78 -10.45
CA SER A 191 -2.87 -6.42 -11.18
C SER A 191 -3.29 -7.72 -10.46
N LEU A 192 -4.58 -8.01 -10.45
CA LEU A 192 -5.08 -9.28 -9.96
C LEU A 192 -5.04 -10.34 -11.07
N GLY A 193 -5.26 -9.93 -12.32
CA GLY A 193 -5.40 -10.85 -13.44
C GLY A 193 -6.68 -11.70 -13.37
N TYR A 194 -6.86 -12.53 -14.37
CA TYR A 194 -7.94 -13.53 -14.34
C TYR A 194 -7.55 -14.71 -13.48
N PRO A 195 -8.51 -15.30 -12.73
CA PRO A 195 -8.27 -16.58 -12.06
C PRO A 195 -7.96 -17.67 -13.09
N ASP A 196 -7.16 -18.64 -12.72
CA ASP A 196 -6.99 -19.84 -13.53
C ASP A 196 -8.27 -20.72 -13.48
N GLN A 197 -8.32 -21.76 -14.32
CA GLN A 197 -9.52 -22.61 -14.43
C GLN A 197 -9.91 -23.30 -13.11
N SER A 198 -8.95 -23.67 -12.28
CA SER A 198 -9.21 -24.30 -10.99
C SER A 198 -9.73 -23.29 -9.98
N GLN A 199 -9.14 -22.11 -9.93
CA GLN A 199 -9.56 -20.98 -9.09
C GLN A 199 -10.96 -20.49 -9.47
N GLU A 200 -11.28 -20.41 -10.77
CA GLU A 200 -12.61 -20.04 -11.24
C GLU A 200 -13.65 -21.09 -10.86
N SER A 201 -13.32 -22.39 -10.96
CA SER A 201 -14.19 -23.48 -10.49
C SER A 201 -14.48 -23.39 -8.99
N ASP A 202 -13.47 -23.07 -8.18
CA ASP A 202 -13.61 -22.89 -6.74
C ASP A 202 -14.47 -21.66 -6.40
N LEU A 203 -14.30 -20.56 -7.16
CA LEU A 203 -15.16 -19.37 -7.05
C LEU A 203 -16.62 -19.71 -7.30
N LEU A 204 -16.91 -20.43 -8.39
CA LEU A 204 -18.27 -20.85 -8.73
C LEU A 204 -18.88 -21.77 -7.66
N ALA A 205 -18.08 -22.64 -7.06
CA ALA A 205 -18.54 -23.52 -5.98
C ALA A 205 -18.90 -22.74 -4.69
N ARG A 206 -18.15 -21.65 -4.38
CA ARG A 206 -18.38 -20.82 -3.18
C ARG A 206 -19.55 -19.86 -3.31
N VAL A 207 -19.89 -19.40 -4.53
CA VAL A 207 -20.96 -18.42 -4.79
C VAL A 207 -22.36 -19.02 -4.69
N SER A 208 -22.52 -20.32 -4.47
CA SER A 208 -23.85 -20.99 -4.36
C SER A 208 -24.67 -20.60 -3.10
N GLY A 209 -24.29 -19.52 -2.36
CA GLY A 209 -24.98 -19.03 -1.17
C GLY A 209 -24.69 -17.56 -0.85
N ARG A 210 -24.60 -17.21 0.44
CA ARG A 210 -24.11 -15.90 0.89
C ARG A 210 -22.64 -15.73 0.51
N HIS A 211 -22.29 -14.49 0.12
CA HIS A 211 -20.90 -14.22 -0.23
C HIS A 211 -20.03 -14.24 1.04
N PRO A 212 -18.90 -14.99 1.08
CA PRO A 212 -18.08 -15.15 2.29
C PRO A 212 -17.63 -13.85 2.95
N ILE A 213 -17.53 -12.76 2.19
CA ILE A 213 -17.14 -11.43 2.71
C ILE A 213 -18.16 -10.85 3.70
N GLU A 214 -19.41 -11.31 3.67
CA GLU A 214 -20.45 -10.83 4.60
C GLU A 214 -20.24 -11.36 6.03
N ASP A 215 -19.53 -12.47 6.15
CA ASP A 215 -19.21 -13.14 7.41
C ASP A 215 -17.79 -12.79 7.92
N LEU A 216 -17.04 -11.94 7.16
CA LEU A 216 -15.68 -11.54 7.53
C LEU A 216 -15.73 -10.65 8.78
N THR A 217 -14.97 -11.02 9.80
CA THR A 217 -14.83 -10.25 11.04
C THR A 217 -13.41 -9.72 11.20
N PRO A 218 -13.22 -8.54 11.84
CA PRO A 218 -11.89 -8.02 12.10
C PRO A 218 -11.04 -8.98 12.95
N VAL A 219 -9.78 -9.14 12.58
CA VAL A 219 -8.77 -9.95 13.27
C VAL A 219 -7.64 -9.10 13.86
N ALA A 220 -7.62 -7.81 13.55
CA ALA A 220 -6.66 -6.83 14.08
C ALA A 220 -7.36 -5.51 14.38
N SER A 221 -6.89 -4.81 15.42
CA SER A 221 -7.33 -3.45 15.72
C SER A 221 -6.50 -2.40 14.95
N LEU A 222 -6.99 -1.15 14.93
CA LEU A 222 -6.21 -0.02 14.40
C LEU A 222 -4.91 0.21 15.21
N ALA A 223 -4.93 -0.09 16.51
CA ALA A 223 -3.74 0.02 17.35
C ALA A 223 -2.67 -1.02 16.95
N ASP A 224 -3.09 -2.25 16.69
CA ASP A 224 -2.20 -3.32 16.22
C ASP A 224 -1.58 -2.97 14.85
N LEU A 225 -2.38 -2.43 13.93
CA LEU A 225 -1.86 -2.00 12.63
C LEU A 225 -0.88 -0.82 12.73
N ARG A 226 -1.13 0.17 13.64
CA ARG A 226 -0.15 1.25 13.90
C ARG A 226 1.14 0.70 14.47
N ALA A 227 1.06 -0.19 15.45
CA ALA A 227 2.24 -0.82 16.04
C ALA A 227 3.04 -1.60 15.00
N ALA A 228 2.37 -2.37 14.13
CA ALA A 228 3.01 -3.09 13.04
C ALA A 228 3.69 -2.16 12.02
N ARG A 229 3.07 -1.02 11.67
CA ARG A 229 3.68 0.02 10.82
C ARG A 229 4.93 0.62 11.46
N GLN A 230 4.87 0.93 12.76
CA GLN A 230 6.02 1.47 13.47
C GLN A 230 7.17 0.46 13.51
N THR A 231 6.88 -0.79 13.89
CA THR A 231 7.87 -1.88 13.85
C THR A 231 8.49 -2.04 12.46
N THR A 232 7.66 -1.98 11.40
CA THR A 232 8.15 -2.02 10.02
C THR A 232 9.12 -0.87 9.71
N ALA A 233 8.80 0.34 10.14
CA ALA A 233 9.65 1.51 9.89
C ALA A 233 11.01 1.41 10.60
N ASP A 234 11.05 0.74 11.75
CA ASP A 234 12.23 0.58 12.59
C ASP A 234 13.10 -0.63 12.18
N LEU A 235 12.62 -1.52 11.29
CA LEU A 235 13.40 -2.67 10.81
C LEU A 235 14.74 -2.24 10.21
N THR A 236 15.77 -3.01 10.53
CA THR A 236 17.12 -2.72 10.09
C THR A 236 17.28 -2.94 8.57
N ALA A 237 17.79 -1.92 7.89
CA ALA A 237 18.33 -2.05 6.53
C ALA A 237 19.80 -1.63 6.59
N SER A 238 20.70 -2.55 6.28
CA SER A 238 22.14 -2.32 6.33
C SER A 238 22.61 -1.25 5.33
N ALA A 239 23.86 -0.79 5.41
CA ALA A 239 24.42 0.15 4.44
C ALA A 239 24.42 -0.45 3.03
N GLU A 240 24.78 -1.72 2.91
CA GLU A 240 24.84 -2.48 1.66
C GLU A 240 23.45 -2.55 0.99
N ILE A 241 22.38 -2.79 1.77
CA ILE A 241 21.00 -2.78 1.26
C ILE A 241 20.61 -1.38 0.76
N ARG A 242 20.95 -0.32 1.50
CA ARG A 242 20.66 1.05 1.06
C ARG A 242 21.42 1.42 -0.21
N ASP A 243 22.68 1.00 -0.30
CA ASP A 243 23.51 1.21 -1.49
C ASP A 243 22.99 0.41 -2.69
N TYR A 244 22.52 -0.82 -2.48
CA TYR A 244 21.88 -1.62 -3.52
C TYR A 244 20.61 -0.94 -4.06
N VAL A 245 19.71 -0.46 -3.21
CA VAL A 245 18.54 0.33 -3.61
C VAL A 245 18.94 1.57 -4.41
N SER A 246 20.00 2.28 -3.98
CA SER A 246 20.51 3.46 -4.68
C SER A 246 21.07 3.13 -6.08
N ARG A 247 21.79 2.01 -6.21
CA ARG A 247 22.35 1.54 -7.50
C ARG A 247 21.25 1.12 -8.47
N LEU A 248 20.20 0.41 -7.99
CA LEU A 248 19.02 0.08 -8.81
C LEU A 248 18.35 1.35 -9.34
N ALA A 249 18.11 2.35 -8.47
CA ALA A 249 17.53 3.63 -8.90
C ALA A 249 18.46 4.38 -9.87
N GLY A 250 19.78 4.36 -9.64
CA GLY A 250 20.81 4.92 -10.51
C GLY A 250 20.73 4.33 -11.92
N TYR A 251 20.71 3.00 -12.02
CA TYR A 251 20.57 2.29 -13.29
C TYR A 251 19.35 2.75 -14.09
N THR A 252 18.18 2.89 -13.43
CA THR A 252 16.95 3.34 -14.11
C THR A 252 17.09 4.77 -14.66
N ARG A 253 17.84 5.65 -13.98
CA ARG A 253 18.06 7.04 -14.41
C ARG A 253 19.01 7.14 -15.60
N GLU A 254 19.93 6.18 -15.74
CA GLU A 254 20.88 6.12 -16.85
C GLU A 254 20.27 5.49 -18.10
N THR A 255 19.33 4.56 -17.94
CA THR A 255 18.80 3.74 -19.04
C THR A 255 17.43 4.19 -19.55
N ALA A 256 16.62 4.87 -18.72
CA ALA A 256 15.28 5.33 -19.09
C ALA A 256 15.27 6.82 -19.47
N GLN A 257 14.19 7.27 -20.16
CA GLN A 257 13.96 8.69 -20.43
C GLN A 257 13.71 9.47 -19.13
N LEU A 258 13.01 8.86 -18.18
CA LEU A 258 12.83 9.32 -16.80
C LEU A 258 12.93 8.09 -15.89
N GLY A 259 13.92 8.06 -15.03
CA GLY A 259 14.12 6.99 -14.04
C GLY A 259 13.50 7.32 -12.69
N VAL A 260 13.69 6.42 -11.74
CA VAL A 260 13.13 6.47 -10.39
C VAL A 260 13.61 7.68 -9.61
N SER A 261 12.68 8.44 -9.01
CA SER A 261 12.97 9.59 -8.14
C SER A 261 13.57 9.14 -6.79
N PRO A 262 14.20 10.05 -6.00
CA PRO A 262 14.59 9.73 -4.63
C PRO A 262 13.44 9.25 -3.74
N ARG A 263 12.22 9.77 -3.98
CA ARG A 263 10.99 9.30 -3.33
C ARG A 263 10.73 7.83 -3.64
N GLY A 264 10.86 7.40 -4.90
CA GLY A 264 10.71 6.01 -5.31
C GLY A 264 11.73 5.08 -4.64
N SER A 265 12.99 5.54 -4.45
CA SER A 265 14.01 4.78 -3.71
C SER A 265 13.63 4.60 -2.24
N ILE A 266 13.11 5.65 -1.58
CA ILE A 266 12.61 5.59 -0.20
C ILE A 266 11.41 4.65 -0.10
N THR A 267 10.48 4.72 -1.06
CA THR A 267 9.31 3.83 -1.13
C THR A 267 9.74 2.37 -1.29
N LEU A 268 10.71 2.07 -2.15
CA LEU A 268 11.25 0.72 -2.30
C LEU A 268 11.86 0.19 -0.99
N LEU A 269 12.65 0.99 -0.30
CA LEU A 269 13.24 0.60 0.98
C LEU A 269 12.17 0.32 2.05
N ARG A 270 11.12 1.15 2.12
CA ARG A 270 9.98 0.94 3.04
C ARG A 270 9.21 -0.35 2.70
N ALA A 271 8.97 -0.61 1.42
CA ALA A 271 8.32 -1.83 0.97
C ALA A 271 9.16 -3.08 1.26
N ALA A 272 10.48 -3.03 1.07
CA ALA A 272 11.40 -4.12 1.42
C ALA A 272 11.41 -4.41 2.93
N ARG A 273 11.34 -3.38 3.78
CA ARG A 273 11.16 -3.57 5.24
C ARG A 273 9.84 -4.27 5.57
N ALA A 274 8.75 -3.85 4.91
CA ALA A 274 7.45 -4.48 5.10
C ALA A 274 7.44 -5.94 4.62
N ARG A 275 8.18 -6.27 3.55
CA ARG A 275 8.37 -7.66 3.11
C ARG A 275 9.14 -8.46 4.15
N ALA A 276 10.25 -7.94 4.69
CA ALA A 276 11.01 -8.60 5.74
C ALA A 276 10.13 -8.90 6.97
N LEU A 277 9.27 -7.94 7.39
CA LEU A 277 8.31 -8.16 8.48
C LEU A 277 7.31 -9.26 8.15
N LEU A 278 6.74 -9.26 6.93
CA LEU A 278 5.77 -10.29 6.51
C LEU A 278 6.39 -11.69 6.51
N GLU A 279 7.71 -11.78 6.31
CA GLU A 279 8.50 -13.00 6.41
C GLU A 279 9.04 -13.28 7.84
N GLY A 280 8.61 -12.49 8.85
CA GLY A 280 8.99 -12.66 10.26
C GLY A 280 10.46 -12.30 10.56
N ARG A 281 11.11 -11.48 9.73
CA ARG A 281 12.53 -11.10 9.91
C ARG A 281 12.67 -9.69 10.46
N SER A 282 13.72 -9.48 11.25
CA SER A 282 14.08 -8.19 11.84
C SER A 282 14.99 -7.32 10.96
N TYR A 283 15.37 -7.82 9.79
CA TYR A 283 16.28 -7.16 8.86
C TYR A 283 15.90 -7.44 7.40
N VAL A 284 16.24 -6.51 6.54
CA VAL A 284 16.02 -6.60 5.09
C VAL A 284 17.14 -7.40 4.43
N VAL A 285 16.77 -8.29 3.53
CA VAL A 285 17.71 -9.02 2.65
C VAL A 285 17.55 -8.54 1.19
N PRO A 286 18.56 -8.78 0.32
CA PRO A 286 18.47 -8.36 -1.09
C PRO A 286 17.24 -8.89 -1.83
N ASP A 287 16.80 -10.09 -1.53
CA ASP A 287 15.61 -10.70 -2.12
C ASP A 287 14.33 -9.90 -1.86
N ASP A 288 14.20 -9.29 -0.66
CA ASP A 288 13.10 -8.38 -0.36
C ASP A 288 13.08 -7.16 -1.30
N VAL A 289 14.27 -6.59 -1.53
CA VAL A 289 14.42 -5.45 -2.43
C VAL A 289 14.08 -5.84 -3.86
N GLN A 290 14.56 -7.00 -4.34
CA GLN A 290 14.31 -7.49 -5.68
C GLN A 290 12.83 -7.80 -5.92
N THR A 291 12.18 -8.46 -4.97
CA THR A 291 10.75 -8.77 -5.02
C THR A 291 9.91 -7.50 -5.07
N GLU A 292 10.21 -6.54 -4.19
CA GLU A 292 9.46 -5.29 -4.13
C GLU A 292 9.77 -4.33 -5.29
N ALA A 293 10.99 -4.35 -5.83
CA ALA A 293 11.37 -3.51 -6.97
C ALA A 293 10.47 -3.75 -8.20
N ARG A 294 10.05 -5.00 -8.43
CA ARG A 294 9.20 -5.41 -9.57
C ARG A 294 7.82 -4.75 -9.57
N VAL A 295 7.31 -4.33 -8.42
CA VAL A 295 5.96 -3.73 -8.28
C VAL A 295 5.99 -2.28 -7.77
N VAL A 296 7.13 -1.84 -7.23
CA VAL A 296 7.31 -0.45 -6.75
C VAL A 296 7.85 0.47 -7.84
N LEU A 297 8.77 0.00 -8.69
CA LEU A 297 9.50 0.87 -9.59
C LEU A 297 8.87 1.07 -10.98
N PRO A 298 8.21 0.09 -11.62
CA PRO A 298 7.82 0.18 -13.03
C PRO A 298 6.98 1.40 -13.39
N HIS A 299 5.94 1.70 -12.58
CA HIS A 299 5.02 2.82 -12.81
C HIS A 299 5.66 4.21 -12.57
N ARG A 300 6.90 4.28 -12.12
CA ARG A 300 7.72 5.48 -11.91
C ARG A 300 8.70 5.76 -13.03
N ILE A 301 8.77 4.85 -14.00
CA ILE A 301 9.75 4.89 -15.08
C ILE A 301 9.04 5.25 -16.39
N ARG A 302 9.58 6.24 -17.10
CA ARG A 302 9.18 6.52 -18.47
C ARG A 302 10.28 6.02 -19.41
N THR A 303 9.92 5.08 -20.26
CA THR A 303 10.78 4.62 -21.35
C THR A 303 10.58 5.52 -22.60
N GLY A 304 11.51 5.45 -23.54
CA GLY A 304 11.36 6.08 -24.85
C GLY A 304 10.38 5.32 -25.75
N THR A 305 10.77 5.11 -26.99
CA THR A 305 9.93 4.45 -28.00
C THR A 305 9.91 2.92 -27.93
N ALA A 306 10.74 2.32 -27.10
CA ALA A 306 10.84 0.86 -26.96
C ALA A 306 10.97 0.47 -25.48
N GLY A 307 10.31 -0.65 -25.09
CA GLY A 307 10.34 -1.21 -23.75
C GLY A 307 9.32 -0.61 -22.77
N THR A 308 9.17 -1.28 -21.65
CA THR A 308 8.28 -0.91 -20.55
C THR A 308 9.08 -0.58 -19.29
N GLY A 309 8.44 -0.05 -18.26
CA GLY A 309 9.05 0.13 -16.95
C GLY A 309 9.49 -1.20 -16.33
N GLU A 310 8.72 -2.27 -16.56
CA GLU A 310 9.04 -3.63 -16.13
C GLU A 310 10.32 -4.15 -16.80
N ASP A 311 10.52 -3.89 -18.10
CA ASP A 311 11.75 -4.28 -18.81
C ASP A 311 12.97 -3.59 -18.19
N VAL A 312 12.90 -2.28 -17.93
CA VAL A 312 13.99 -1.52 -17.30
C VAL A 312 14.30 -2.04 -15.89
N VAL A 313 13.28 -2.39 -15.10
CA VAL A 313 13.48 -2.96 -13.76
C VAL A 313 14.08 -4.36 -13.83
N SER A 314 13.63 -5.19 -14.77
CA SER A 314 14.18 -6.53 -14.98
C SER A 314 15.66 -6.48 -15.39
N ASP A 315 16.03 -5.56 -16.29
CA ASP A 315 17.41 -5.33 -16.70
C ASP A 315 18.26 -4.79 -15.53
N ALA A 316 17.72 -3.88 -14.73
CA ALA A 316 18.39 -3.38 -13.52
C ALA A 316 18.71 -4.50 -12.54
N LEU A 317 17.72 -5.37 -12.26
CA LEU A 317 17.89 -6.50 -11.34
C LEU A 317 18.88 -7.56 -11.87
N ALA A 318 19.02 -7.69 -13.20
CA ALA A 318 19.97 -8.59 -13.82
C ALA A 318 21.40 -8.02 -13.90
N SER A 319 21.54 -6.68 -13.91
CA SER A 319 22.81 -5.99 -14.19
C SER A 319 23.48 -5.39 -12.95
N VAL A 320 22.71 -5.11 -11.89
CA VAL A 320 23.22 -4.49 -10.66
C VAL A 320 23.52 -5.56 -9.63
N ASP A 321 24.80 -5.74 -9.33
CA ASP A 321 25.24 -6.70 -8.31
C ASP A 321 24.69 -6.32 -6.92
N VAL A 322 24.55 -7.33 -6.07
CA VAL A 322 24.06 -7.15 -4.68
C VAL A 322 25.15 -6.60 -3.76
N GLU A 323 26.42 -6.76 -4.14
CA GLU A 323 27.62 -6.37 -3.33
C GLU A 323 27.80 -4.86 -3.17
#